data_793595c439f16a751d23faff9887a864
#
_entry.id   793595c439f16a751d23faff9887a864
#
_cell.length_a   1.000
_cell.length_b   1.000
_cell.length_c   1.000
_cell.angle_alpha   90.00
_cell.angle_beta   90.00
_cell.angle_gamma   90.00
#
_symmetry.space_group_name_H-M   'P 1'
#
loop_
_entity.id
_entity.type
_entity.pdbx_description
1 polymer ?
#
loop_
_entity_poly.entity_id
_entity_poly.type
_entity_poly.pdbx_seq_one_letter_code
_entity_poly.pdbx_strand_id
1 'polypeptide(L)'
;MITFTDSISYLIKQRYSVRTYQNRSLTPELIHQIKQAFQDVSTPFTVKPRFKFIEMSEFKNQSIKLGTYGMIKDAQYFVGVACEKSEFDLLAIGYAFEQLILYLTSQGFGTCWMGGTFNKTNFSKVMEVKENEIFPIVSPVGYESEKKHIIASLISRNSSQRFEFSKLFFKQNFETSLTELEAGDYFEALENVRLAPSALNKQPWRVVKQGADFHFYIDQEHHFKYIDLGIALCHFHLTMLEKVYDGTFNVQNPYLETNNHYVISWISAKN
;
A
#
# COMPACT_ATOMS: atom_id res chain seq x y z
N MET A 1 11.04 -9.86 8.69
CA MET A 1 9.77 -9.64 7.95
C MET A 1 8.62 -9.75 8.94
N ILE A 2 7.60 -8.91 8.83
CA ILE A 2 6.39 -9.00 9.66
C ILE A 2 5.76 -10.38 9.49
N THR A 3 5.38 -11.00 10.61
CA THR A 3 4.64 -12.25 10.63
C THR A 3 3.15 -11.96 10.85
N PHE A 4 2.31 -12.55 10.03
CA PHE A 4 0.85 -12.44 10.13
C PHE A 4 0.26 -13.70 10.74
N THR A 5 -0.72 -13.54 11.63
CA THR A 5 -1.47 -14.66 12.23
C THR A 5 -2.70 -15.02 11.39
N ASP A 6 -3.30 -14.04 10.75
CA ASP A 6 -4.42 -14.21 9.83
C ASP A 6 -3.91 -14.35 8.40
N SER A 7 -4.71 -14.96 7.52
CA SER A 7 -4.33 -15.06 6.10
C SER A 7 -4.27 -13.68 5.43
N ILE A 8 -3.32 -13.54 4.51
CA ILE A 8 -3.12 -12.28 3.79
C ILE A 8 -4.39 -11.87 3.05
N SER A 9 -5.08 -12.81 2.40
CA SER A 9 -6.34 -12.54 1.72
C SER A 9 -7.44 -12.06 2.66
N TYR A 10 -7.49 -12.55 3.89
CA TYR A 10 -8.42 -12.07 4.90
C TYR A 10 -8.11 -10.63 5.28
N LEU A 11 -6.87 -10.31 5.59
CA LEU A 11 -6.44 -8.96 5.98
C LEU A 11 -6.69 -7.94 4.87
N ILE A 12 -6.39 -8.28 3.61
CA ILE A 12 -6.65 -7.43 2.44
C ILE A 12 -8.14 -7.10 2.34
N LYS A 13 -9.03 -8.08 2.57
CA LYS A 13 -10.48 -7.88 2.54
C LYS A 13 -10.99 -7.07 3.73
N GLN A 14 -10.36 -7.19 4.91
CA GLN A 14 -10.74 -6.43 6.10
C GLN A 14 -10.27 -4.97 6.03
N ARG A 15 -9.13 -4.70 5.38
CA ARG A 15 -8.56 -3.38 5.27
C ARG A 15 -9.45 -2.43 4.43
N TYR A 16 -9.83 -1.31 4.98
CA TYR A 16 -10.48 -0.20 4.28
C TYR A 16 -10.04 1.15 4.86
N SER A 17 -10.37 2.25 4.17
CA SER A 17 -9.97 3.60 4.59
C SER A 17 -10.86 4.11 5.72
N VAL A 18 -10.35 4.12 6.94
CA VAL A 18 -11.00 4.70 8.12
C VAL A 18 -10.68 6.20 8.18
N ARG A 19 -11.70 7.05 8.32
CA ARG A 19 -11.57 8.50 8.30
C ARG A 19 -12.11 9.20 9.56
N THR A 20 -12.75 8.44 10.44
CA THR A 20 -13.25 8.97 11.73
C THR A 20 -12.82 8.02 12.84
N TYR A 21 -12.15 8.57 13.84
CA TYR A 21 -11.50 7.80 14.89
C TYR A 21 -12.17 8.07 16.24
N GLN A 22 -12.02 7.11 17.16
CA GLN A 22 -12.40 7.28 18.55
C GLN A 22 -11.38 8.20 19.24
N ASN A 23 -11.85 9.03 20.16
CA ASN A 23 -10.97 9.75 21.08
C ASN A 23 -10.46 8.81 22.20
N ARG A 24 -9.75 7.77 21.79
CA ARG A 24 -9.20 6.73 22.68
C ARG A 24 -7.69 6.65 22.47
N SER A 25 -6.95 6.85 23.55
CA SER A 25 -5.49 6.73 23.51
C SER A 25 -5.05 5.29 23.35
N LEU A 26 -3.96 5.08 22.64
CA LEU A 26 -3.24 3.80 22.60
C LEU A 26 -2.43 3.67 23.89
N THR A 27 -2.30 2.44 24.39
CA THR A 27 -1.42 2.18 25.55
C THR A 27 0.05 2.28 25.12
N PRO A 28 0.97 2.55 26.06
CA PRO A 28 2.41 2.57 25.77
C PRO A 28 2.91 1.26 25.13
N GLU A 29 2.35 0.12 25.54
CA GLU A 29 2.68 -1.21 25.01
C GLU A 29 2.29 -1.33 23.52
N LEU A 30 1.09 -0.87 23.15
CA LEU A 30 0.64 -0.87 21.76
C LEU A 30 1.47 0.07 20.88
N ILE A 31 1.81 1.25 21.40
CA ILE A 31 2.70 2.19 20.70
C ILE A 31 4.08 1.54 20.49
N HIS A 32 4.60 0.86 21.50
CA HIS A 32 5.88 0.15 21.42
C HIS A 32 5.83 -0.96 20.37
N GLN A 33 4.75 -1.79 20.35
CA GLN A 33 4.55 -2.84 19.35
C GLN A 33 4.49 -2.30 17.93
N ILE A 34 3.77 -1.18 17.71
CA ILE A 34 3.73 -0.51 16.40
C ILE A 34 5.13 -0.04 15.97
N LYS A 35 5.90 0.57 16.88
CA LYS A 35 7.26 1.02 16.60
C LYS A 35 8.23 -0.14 16.35
N GLN A 36 8.05 -1.28 17.03
CA GLN A 36 8.80 -2.50 16.73
C GLN A 36 8.50 -3.05 15.34
N ALA A 37 7.22 -3.07 14.94
CA ALA A 37 6.83 -3.52 13.62
C ALA A 37 7.54 -2.74 12.48
N PHE A 38 7.96 -1.49 12.71
CA PHE A 38 8.75 -0.72 11.73
C PHE A 38 10.08 -1.39 11.40
N GLN A 39 10.70 -2.09 12.35
CA GLN A 39 11.96 -2.81 12.15
C GLN A 39 11.76 -4.13 11.38
N ASP A 40 10.56 -4.70 11.49
CA ASP A 40 10.20 -5.97 10.87
C ASP A 40 9.67 -5.80 9.43
N VAL A 41 9.31 -4.58 9.04
CA VAL A 41 8.95 -4.27 7.65
C VAL A 41 10.14 -4.53 6.74
N SER A 42 9.89 -5.27 5.68
CA SER A 42 10.90 -5.55 4.65
C SER A 42 10.37 -5.22 3.27
N THR A 43 11.26 -5.03 2.34
CA THR A 43 10.96 -4.76 0.93
C THR A 43 11.91 -5.57 0.05
N PRO A 44 11.45 -6.05 -1.11
CA PRO A 44 12.32 -6.73 -2.09
C PRO A 44 13.26 -5.76 -2.83
N PHE A 45 13.13 -4.45 -2.59
CA PHE A 45 13.96 -3.43 -3.21
C PHE A 45 15.19 -3.10 -2.36
N THR A 46 16.24 -2.59 -3.00
CA THR A 46 17.49 -2.22 -2.31
C THR A 46 17.33 -1.03 -1.35
N VAL A 47 16.41 -0.12 -1.69
CA VAL A 47 16.10 1.05 -0.85
C VAL A 47 15.16 0.67 0.29
N LYS A 48 15.44 1.18 1.50
CA LYS A 48 14.67 0.89 2.71
C LYS A 48 13.90 2.11 3.19
N PRO A 49 12.55 2.10 3.10
CA PRO A 49 11.72 3.12 3.72
C PRO A 49 11.91 3.14 5.24
N ARG A 50 11.89 4.34 5.82
CA ARG A 50 11.84 4.55 7.27
C ARG A 50 10.49 5.08 7.70
N PHE A 51 10.06 4.69 8.88
CA PHE A 51 8.78 5.08 9.47
C PHE A 51 8.98 5.98 10.68
N LYS A 52 8.00 6.85 10.94
CA LYS A 52 7.91 7.60 12.18
C LYS A 52 6.49 7.56 12.71
N PHE A 53 6.36 7.17 13.97
CA PHE A 53 5.11 7.28 14.71
C PHE A 53 4.97 8.73 15.21
N ILE A 54 3.82 9.34 14.98
CA ILE A 54 3.55 10.76 15.26
C ILE A 54 2.35 10.83 16.19
N GLU A 55 2.55 11.32 17.39
CA GLU A 55 1.51 11.60 18.36
C GLU A 55 1.11 13.07 18.29
N MET A 56 -0.16 13.34 17.98
CA MET A 56 -0.68 14.70 17.80
C MET A 56 -0.58 15.57 19.06
N SER A 57 -0.62 14.95 20.24
CA SER A 57 -0.51 15.64 21.54
C SER A 57 0.83 16.33 21.72
N GLU A 58 1.93 15.78 21.18
CA GLU A 58 3.28 16.35 21.27
C GLU A 58 3.39 17.71 20.58
N PHE A 59 2.51 18.01 19.63
CA PHE A 59 2.54 19.22 18.80
C PHE A 59 1.47 20.25 19.14
N LYS A 60 0.54 19.97 20.08
CA LYS A 60 -0.56 20.89 20.45
C LYS A 60 -0.08 22.26 20.93
N ASN A 61 1.05 22.32 21.63
CA ASN A 61 1.63 23.53 22.17
C ASN A 61 2.72 24.16 21.28
N GLN A 62 2.94 23.58 20.10
CA GLN A 62 3.90 24.08 19.12
C GLN A 62 3.20 24.85 18.02
N SER A 63 3.92 25.72 17.31
CA SER A 63 3.41 26.43 16.14
C SER A 63 3.13 25.52 14.93
N ILE A 64 3.35 24.20 15.07
CA ILE A 64 3.17 23.21 14.02
C ILE A 64 1.75 22.65 14.06
N LYS A 65 0.95 22.95 13.03
CA LYS A 65 -0.40 22.40 12.89
C LYS A 65 -0.41 21.24 11.88
N LEU A 66 -0.55 20.01 12.38
CA LEU A 66 -0.68 18.81 11.57
C LEU A 66 -2.13 18.66 11.08
N GLY A 67 -2.45 19.29 9.96
CA GLY A 67 -3.80 19.31 9.40
C GLY A 67 -3.98 18.29 8.26
N THR A 68 -5.21 17.79 8.15
CA THR A 68 -5.64 16.84 7.10
C THR A 68 -6.75 17.41 6.22
N TYR A 69 -6.90 18.74 6.18
CA TYR A 69 -7.91 19.47 5.41
C TYR A 69 -9.33 18.93 5.61
N GLY A 70 -9.64 18.45 6.83
CA GLY A 70 -10.94 17.90 7.19
C GLY A 70 -11.21 16.47 6.69
N MET A 71 -10.26 15.84 6.02
CA MET A 71 -10.43 14.47 5.51
C MET A 71 -10.39 13.40 6.60
N ILE A 72 -9.66 13.67 7.68
CA ILE A 72 -9.57 12.78 8.85
C ILE A 72 -10.10 13.53 10.07
N LYS A 73 -10.93 12.84 10.85
CA LYS A 73 -11.54 13.38 12.07
C LYS A 73 -11.09 12.58 13.29
N ASP A 74 -10.71 13.29 14.33
CA ASP A 74 -10.40 12.80 15.69
C ASP A 74 -9.22 11.80 15.77
N ALA A 75 -8.40 11.66 14.71
CA ALA A 75 -7.18 10.86 14.78
C ALA A 75 -6.15 11.51 15.72
N GLN A 76 -5.63 10.73 16.67
CA GLN A 76 -4.60 11.16 17.61
C GLN A 76 -3.19 10.76 17.18
N TYR A 77 -3.08 9.77 16.33
CA TYR A 77 -1.81 9.17 15.91
C TYR A 77 -1.74 9.06 14.40
N PHE A 78 -0.52 9.24 13.90
CA PHE A 78 -0.20 9.04 12.49
C PHE A 78 1.09 8.22 12.36
N VAL A 79 1.22 7.54 11.23
CA VAL A 79 2.50 6.99 10.77
C VAL A 79 2.85 7.67 9.46
N GLY A 80 4.06 8.21 9.39
CA GLY A 80 4.63 8.72 8.16
C GLY A 80 5.71 7.78 7.63
N VAL A 81 5.90 7.78 6.31
CA VAL A 81 6.94 7.00 5.63
C VAL A 81 7.79 7.89 4.74
N ALA A 82 9.10 7.81 4.90
CA ALA A 82 10.08 8.50 4.06
C ALA A 82 11.13 7.52 3.52
N CYS A 83 11.75 7.86 2.41
CA CYS A 83 12.72 7.03 1.73
C CYS A 83 13.77 7.88 1.03
N GLU A 84 15.01 7.40 0.93
CA GLU A 84 16.01 8.02 0.06
C GLU A 84 15.59 7.95 -1.40
N LYS A 85 15.85 9.03 -2.15
CA LYS A 85 15.56 9.10 -3.59
C LYS A 85 16.34 8.04 -4.35
N SER A 86 15.65 7.21 -5.09
CA SER A 86 16.24 6.14 -5.91
C SER A 86 15.26 5.72 -7.02
N GLU A 87 15.68 4.81 -7.88
CA GLU A 87 14.86 4.30 -8.98
C GLU A 87 13.55 3.65 -8.51
N PHE A 88 13.59 2.93 -7.36
CA PHE A 88 12.42 2.20 -6.83
C PHE A 88 11.88 2.78 -5.52
N ASP A 89 12.18 4.04 -5.20
CA ASP A 89 11.79 4.67 -3.94
C ASP A 89 10.27 4.65 -3.71
N LEU A 90 9.47 5.04 -4.71
CA LEU A 90 8.01 5.06 -4.61
C LEU A 90 7.39 3.67 -4.58
N LEU A 91 7.97 2.69 -5.32
CA LEU A 91 7.56 1.29 -5.24
C LEU A 91 7.82 0.72 -3.84
N ALA A 92 9.04 0.97 -3.31
CA ALA A 92 9.43 0.52 -1.98
C ALA A 92 8.54 1.12 -0.88
N ILE A 93 8.20 2.41 -0.99
CA ILE A 93 7.25 3.07 -0.08
C ILE A 93 5.88 2.38 -0.15
N GLY A 94 5.33 2.18 -1.35
CA GLY A 94 4.04 1.52 -1.53
C GLY A 94 4.02 0.12 -0.92
N TYR A 95 5.04 -0.67 -1.22
CA TYR A 95 5.19 -2.04 -0.73
C TYR A 95 5.33 -2.09 0.80
N ALA A 96 6.30 -1.37 1.34
CA ALA A 96 6.65 -1.43 2.75
C ALA A 96 5.53 -0.85 3.64
N PHE A 97 4.90 0.24 3.18
CA PHE A 97 3.83 0.85 3.96
C PHE A 97 2.56 0.01 3.93
N GLU A 98 2.21 -0.66 2.81
CA GLU A 98 1.07 -1.59 2.79
C GLU A 98 1.31 -2.80 3.70
N GLN A 99 2.53 -3.34 3.76
CA GLN A 99 2.86 -4.40 4.72
C GLN A 99 2.57 -3.96 6.16
N LEU A 100 2.93 -2.72 6.52
CA LEU A 100 2.62 -2.16 7.83
C LEU A 100 1.11 -1.91 8.00
N ILE A 101 0.41 -1.41 6.98
CA ILE A 101 -1.04 -1.20 7.00
C ILE A 101 -1.80 -2.52 7.24
N LEU A 102 -1.40 -3.61 6.60
CA LEU A 102 -1.98 -4.93 6.83
C LEU A 102 -1.71 -5.44 8.26
N TYR A 103 -0.50 -5.20 8.78
CA TYR A 103 -0.19 -5.49 10.17
C TYR A 103 -1.07 -4.69 11.13
N LEU A 104 -1.22 -3.38 10.93
CA LEU A 104 -2.11 -2.56 11.76
C LEU A 104 -3.56 -3.01 11.67
N THR A 105 -4.00 -3.49 10.50
CA THR A 105 -5.32 -4.09 10.30
C THR A 105 -5.48 -5.37 11.12
N SER A 106 -4.47 -6.25 11.18
CA SER A 106 -4.50 -7.47 12.01
C SER A 106 -4.58 -7.18 13.51
N GLN A 107 -4.08 -5.99 13.93
CA GLN A 107 -4.19 -5.51 15.31
C GLN A 107 -5.51 -4.77 15.60
N GLY A 108 -6.45 -4.72 14.64
CA GLY A 108 -7.75 -4.07 14.78
C GLY A 108 -7.71 -2.55 14.65
N PHE A 109 -6.61 -1.96 14.12
CA PHE A 109 -6.52 -0.53 13.90
C PHE A 109 -7.05 -0.12 12.52
N GLY A 110 -7.79 0.99 12.51
CA GLY A 110 -8.18 1.69 11.30
C GLY A 110 -7.03 2.54 10.75
N THR A 111 -6.89 2.54 9.44
CA THR A 111 -5.85 3.30 8.69
C THR A 111 -6.47 3.97 7.47
N CYS A 112 -5.75 4.94 6.87
CA CYS A 112 -6.15 5.58 5.62
C CYS A 112 -4.93 6.11 4.87
N TRP A 113 -4.71 5.66 3.64
CA TRP A 113 -3.69 6.19 2.76
C TRP A 113 -3.96 7.66 2.42
N MET A 114 -2.99 8.54 2.72
CA MET A 114 -3.08 9.97 2.47
C MET A 114 -1.84 10.47 1.75
N GLY A 115 -2.00 10.82 0.47
CA GLY A 115 -0.91 11.36 -0.37
C GLY A 115 -1.02 12.86 -0.65
N GLY A 116 -2.25 13.39 -0.84
CA GLY A 116 -2.49 14.79 -1.20
C GLY A 116 -3.36 15.57 -0.23
N THR A 117 -3.84 14.96 0.85
CA THR A 117 -4.85 15.53 1.74
C THR A 117 -4.33 15.79 3.15
N PHE A 118 -3.06 16.14 3.27
CA PHE A 118 -2.43 16.55 4.54
C PHE A 118 -1.45 17.70 4.34
N ASN A 119 -1.16 18.46 5.40
CA ASN A 119 -0.19 19.55 5.36
C ASN A 119 1.24 19.00 5.27
N LYS A 120 1.70 18.75 4.03
CA LYS A 120 2.98 18.13 3.74
C LYS A 120 4.15 18.86 4.40
N THR A 121 4.15 20.18 4.38
CA THR A 121 5.24 21.00 4.96
C THR A 121 5.40 20.74 6.47
N ASN A 122 4.30 20.74 7.21
CA ASN A 122 4.36 20.55 8.66
C ASN A 122 4.65 19.09 9.03
N PHE A 123 4.06 18.13 8.32
CA PHE A 123 4.38 16.72 8.53
C PHE A 123 5.84 16.41 8.16
N SER A 124 6.40 17.02 7.09
CA SER A 124 7.83 16.84 6.72
C SER A 124 8.77 17.32 7.81
N LYS A 125 8.44 18.43 8.50
CA LYS A 125 9.23 18.92 9.64
C LYS A 125 9.23 17.92 10.79
N VAL A 126 8.04 17.38 11.13
CA VAL A 126 7.89 16.37 12.18
C VAL A 126 8.58 15.07 11.82
N MET A 127 8.51 14.67 10.55
CA MET A 127 9.23 13.51 10.02
C MET A 127 10.74 13.69 9.95
N GLU A 128 11.24 14.92 10.10
CA GLU A 128 12.67 15.26 9.94
C GLU A 128 13.19 14.77 8.57
N VAL A 129 12.42 15.11 7.51
CA VAL A 129 12.74 14.66 6.16
C VAL A 129 14.03 15.32 5.69
N LYS A 130 15.00 14.50 5.28
CA LYS A 130 16.29 14.95 4.76
C LYS A 130 16.18 15.42 3.31
N GLU A 131 17.15 16.17 2.83
CA GLU A 131 17.16 16.72 1.46
C GLU A 131 17.19 15.62 0.37
N ASN A 132 17.87 14.51 0.66
CA ASN A 132 17.95 13.35 -0.21
C ASN A 132 16.76 12.37 -0.07
N GLU A 133 15.75 12.70 0.75
CA GLU A 133 14.57 11.86 0.96
C GLU A 133 13.33 12.39 0.25
N ILE A 134 12.41 11.49 -0.02
CA ILE A 134 11.02 11.77 -0.38
C ILE A 134 10.11 11.39 0.79
N PHE A 135 9.04 12.15 0.95
CA PHE A 135 7.99 11.92 1.94
C PHE A 135 6.63 12.13 1.29
N PRO A 136 6.05 11.11 0.64
CA PRO A 136 4.83 11.26 -0.13
C PRO A 136 3.54 10.96 0.66
N ILE A 137 3.60 10.15 1.72
CA ILE A 137 2.43 9.50 2.32
C ILE A 137 2.48 9.55 3.85
N VAL A 138 1.29 9.72 4.44
CA VAL A 138 1.00 9.45 5.85
C VAL A 138 -0.28 8.62 5.97
N SER A 139 -0.45 7.93 7.10
CA SER A 139 -1.72 7.31 7.49
C SER A 139 -2.04 7.64 8.94
N PRO A 140 -3.27 8.03 9.28
CA PRO A 140 -3.74 7.98 10.66
C PRO A 140 -3.79 6.52 11.12
N VAL A 141 -3.68 6.32 12.43
CA VAL A 141 -3.75 5.03 13.11
C VAL A 141 -4.59 5.17 14.38
N GLY A 142 -5.53 4.26 14.59
CA GLY A 142 -6.35 4.27 15.80
C GLY A 142 -7.61 3.41 15.66
N TYR A 143 -8.47 3.46 16.67
CA TYR A 143 -9.74 2.74 16.65
C TYR A 143 -10.78 3.51 15.83
N GLU A 144 -11.47 2.81 14.93
CA GLU A 144 -12.56 3.41 14.14
C GLU A 144 -13.70 3.86 15.05
N SER A 145 -14.28 5.01 14.77
CA SER A 145 -15.49 5.48 15.43
C SER A 145 -16.75 4.87 14.80
N GLU A 146 -17.69 4.47 15.61
CA GLU A 146 -19.03 4.02 15.15
C GLU A 146 -19.80 5.15 14.43
N LYS A 147 -19.51 6.40 14.78
CA LYS A 147 -20.11 7.59 14.14
C LYS A 147 -19.41 7.93 12.84
N LYS A 148 -19.93 7.39 11.72
CA LYS A 148 -19.37 7.71 10.38
C LYS A 148 -19.72 9.15 9.98
N HIS A 149 -18.70 9.90 9.54
CA HIS A 149 -18.91 11.25 9.00
C HIS A 149 -19.52 11.15 7.59
N ILE A 150 -20.46 12.06 7.24
CA ILE A 150 -21.20 12.06 5.96
C ILE A 150 -20.24 12.09 4.76
N ILE A 151 -19.16 12.88 4.83
CA ILE A 151 -18.13 12.94 3.76
C ILE A 151 -17.44 11.59 3.58
N ALA A 152 -17.16 10.86 4.66
CA ALA A 152 -16.53 9.54 4.60
C ALA A 152 -17.41 8.52 3.87
N SER A 153 -18.74 8.58 4.03
CA SER A 153 -19.67 7.66 3.38
C SER A 153 -19.81 7.91 1.88
N LEU A 154 -19.71 9.16 1.42
CA LEU A 154 -19.76 9.50 -0.01
C LEU A 154 -18.49 9.05 -0.75
N ILE A 155 -17.32 9.21 -0.13
CA ILE A 155 -16.04 8.78 -0.72
C ILE A 155 -15.94 7.25 -0.74
N SER A 156 -16.48 6.55 0.27
CA SER A 156 -16.36 5.10 0.36
C SER A 156 -17.11 4.34 -0.75
N ARG A 157 -18.19 4.89 -1.29
CA ARG A 157 -18.97 4.25 -2.36
C ARG A 157 -18.16 4.05 -3.65
N ASN A 158 -17.32 5.01 -4.03
CA ASN A 158 -16.49 4.91 -5.24
C ASN A 158 -15.18 4.13 -5.01
N SER A 159 -14.74 4.00 -3.76
CA SER A 159 -13.48 3.33 -3.43
C SER A 159 -13.59 1.80 -3.34
N SER A 160 -14.80 1.23 -3.35
CA SER A 160 -15.03 -0.23 -3.27
C SER A 160 -15.14 -0.90 -4.63
N GLN A 161 -15.39 -0.16 -5.70
CA GLN A 161 -15.48 -0.73 -7.04
C GLN A 161 -14.10 -1.18 -7.53
N ARG A 162 -14.03 -2.37 -8.09
CA ARG A 162 -12.80 -2.90 -8.72
C ARG A 162 -13.07 -3.21 -10.18
N PHE A 163 -12.04 -3.02 -11.00
CA PHE A 163 -12.11 -3.48 -12.39
C PHE A 163 -12.29 -5.00 -12.44
N GLU A 164 -12.93 -5.46 -13.52
CA GLU A 164 -13.03 -6.87 -13.82
C GLU A 164 -11.63 -7.50 -13.95
N PHE A 165 -11.48 -8.75 -13.54
CA PHE A 165 -10.22 -9.48 -13.59
C PHE A 165 -9.60 -9.44 -14.99
N SER A 166 -10.42 -9.65 -16.03
CA SER A 166 -10.01 -9.64 -17.44
C SER A 166 -9.47 -8.31 -17.96
N LYS A 167 -9.74 -7.20 -17.26
CA LYS A 167 -9.20 -5.87 -17.61
C LYS A 167 -7.82 -5.59 -17.02
N LEU A 168 -7.43 -6.35 -16.02
CA LEU A 168 -6.18 -6.12 -15.29
C LEU A 168 -5.12 -7.17 -15.62
N PHE A 169 -5.52 -8.39 -15.95
CA PHE A 169 -4.65 -9.55 -16.10
C PHE A 169 -4.73 -10.14 -17.50
N PHE A 170 -3.56 -10.44 -18.05
CA PHE A 170 -3.40 -10.88 -19.44
C PHE A 170 -2.49 -12.13 -19.51
N LYS A 171 -2.65 -12.92 -20.59
CA LYS A 171 -1.91 -14.14 -20.85
C LYS A 171 -0.99 -13.94 -22.04
N GLN A 172 0.31 -14.17 -21.84
CA GLN A 172 1.38 -14.07 -22.83
C GLN A 172 1.63 -12.66 -23.38
N ASN A 173 0.59 -11.92 -23.73
CA ASN A 173 0.62 -10.56 -24.25
C ASN A 173 -0.67 -9.80 -23.87
N PHE A 174 -0.83 -8.55 -24.29
CA PHE A 174 -2.01 -7.73 -23.99
C PHE A 174 -3.24 -7.99 -24.85
N GLU A 175 -3.17 -8.88 -25.83
CA GLU A 175 -4.30 -9.22 -26.71
C GLU A 175 -5.27 -10.19 -26.04
N THR A 176 -4.77 -11.04 -25.15
CA THR A 176 -5.56 -12.11 -24.53
C THR A 176 -5.70 -11.89 -23.04
N SER A 177 -6.92 -11.64 -22.57
CA SER A 177 -7.21 -11.59 -21.14
C SER A 177 -6.99 -12.94 -20.47
N LEU A 178 -6.41 -12.91 -19.29
CA LEU A 178 -6.24 -14.10 -18.43
C LEU A 178 -7.58 -14.41 -17.76
N THR A 179 -8.03 -15.65 -17.84
CA THR A 179 -9.19 -16.15 -17.09
C THR A 179 -8.77 -16.65 -15.70
N GLU A 180 -9.73 -16.71 -14.78
CA GLU A 180 -9.51 -17.27 -13.44
C GLU A 180 -8.98 -18.72 -13.49
N LEU A 181 -9.54 -19.52 -14.39
CA LEU A 181 -9.11 -20.90 -14.59
C LEU A 181 -7.66 -21.01 -15.09
N GLU A 182 -7.26 -20.14 -16.02
CA GLU A 182 -5.87 -20.11 -16.55
C GLU A 182 -4.88 -19.49 -15.55
N ALA A 183 -5.33 -18.65 -14.65
CA ALA A 183 -4.53 -18.18 -13.53
C ALA A 183 -4.15 -19.33 -12.59
N GLY A 184 -5.04 -20.33 -12.44
CA GLY A 184 -4.78 -21.54 -11.65
C GLY A 184 -4.40 -21.21 -10.22
N ASP A 185 -3.33 -21.81 -9.72
CA ASP A 185 -2.82 -21.62 -8.35
C ASP A 185 -2.45 -20.17 -8.01
N TYR A 186 -2.20 -19.34 -9.02
CA TYR A 186 -1.86 -17.92 -8.86
C TYR A 186 -3.10 -17.00 -8.79
N PHE A 187 -4.31 -17.56 -8.99
CA PHE A 187 -5.55 -16.77 -8.99
C PHE A 187 -5.71 -15.90 -7.75
N GLU A 188 -5.47 -16.48 -6.56
CA GLU A 188 -5.63 -15.74 -5.31
C GLU A 188 -4.65 -14.57 -5.19
N ALA A 189 -3.39 -14.73 -5.62
CA ALA A 189 -2.41 -13.65 -5.60
C ALA A 189 -2.82 -12.51 -6.56
N LEU A 190 -3.33 -12.84 -7.74
CA LEU A 190 -3.85 -11.86 -8.70
C LEU A 190 -5.14 -11.19 -8.22
N GLU A 191 -6.04 -11.95 -7.58
CA GLU A 191 -7.24 -11.38 -6.98
C GLU A 191 -6.89 -10.39 -5.84
N ASN A 192 -5.88 -10.70 -5.04
CA ASN A 192 -5.37 -9.79 -4.01
C ASN A 192 -4.74 -8.52 -4.63
N VAL A 193 -4.08 -8.62 -5.78
CA VAL A 193 -3.66 -7.44 -6.58
C VAL A 193 -4.88 -6.62 -7.01
N ARG A 194 -5.94 -7.27 -7.52
CA ARG A 194 -7.18 -6.60 -7.95
C ARG A 194 -7.85 -5.84 -6.80
N LEU A 195 -7.76 -6.34 -5.57
CA LEU A 195 -8.32 -5.73 -4.36
C LEU A 195 -7.45 -4.61 -3.79
N ALA A 196 -6.22 -4.43 -4.25
CA ALA A 196 -5.31 -3.40 -3.76
C ALA A 196 -5.92 -2.00 -3.82
N PRO A 197 -5.70 -1.16 -2.80
CA PRO A 197 -6.12 0.24 -2.88
C PRO A 197 -5.22 1.04 -3.83
N SER A 198 -5.78 2.09 -4.42
CA SER A 198 -5.04 3.04 -5.24
C SER A 198 -5.58 4.46 -5.09
N ALA A 199 -4.76 5.44 -5.41
CA ALA A 199 -5.15 6.84 -5.40
C ALA A 199 -6.37 7.06 -6.31
N LEU A 200 -7.44 7.63 -5.74
CA LEU A 200 -8.72 7.84 -6.43
C LEU A 200 -9.30 6.56 -7.06
N ASN A 201 -8.93 5.38 -6.55
CA ASN A 201 -9.34 4.07 -7.06
C ASN A 201 -8.99 3.84 -8.54
N LYS A 202 -7.87 4.37 -9.03
CA LYS A 202 -7.48 4.33 -10.44
C LYS A 202 -7.01 2.95 -10.91
N GLN A 203 -6.52 2.09 -10.01
CA GLN A 203 -6.08 0.72 -10.31
C GLN A 203 -5.15 0.68 -11.55
N PRO A 204 -3.98 1.38 -11.50
CA PRO A 204 -3.17 1.67 -12.69
C PRO A 204 -2.38 0.48 -13.22
N TRP A 205 -2.36 -0.63 -12.50
CA TRP A 205 -1.59 -1.83 -12.88
C TRP A 205 -2.24 -2.65 -13.98
N ARG A 206 -1.40 -3.20 -14.83
CA ARG A 206 -1.71 -4.28 -15.77
C ARG A 206 -0.66 -5.36 -15.61
N VAL A 207 -1.06 -6.62 -15.60
CA VAL A 207 -0.15 -7.73 -15.33
C VAL A 207 -0.27 -8.75 -16.45
N VAL A 208 0.86 -9.12 -17.04
CA VAL A 208 0.93 -10.19 -18.04
C VAL A 208 1.60 -11.41 -17.40
N LYS A 209 0.91 -12.56 -17.47
CA LYS A 209 1.43 -13.86 -17.05
C LYS A 209 2.07 -14.56 -18.25
N GLN A 210 3.34 -14.91 -18.14
CA GLN A 210 4.07 -15.76 -19.10
C GLN A 210 4.65 -16.98 -18.38
N GLY A 211 4.08 -18.16 -18.61
CA GLY A 211 4.45 -19.33 -17.82
C GLY A 211 4.15 -19.14 -16.33
N ALA A 212 5.17 -19.18 -15.50
CA ALA A 212 5.11 -18.90 -14.06
C ALA A 212 5.55 -17.47 -13.68
N ASP A 213 5.96 -16.67 -14.66
CA ASP A 213 6.43 -15.30 -14.46
C ASP A 213 5.29 -14.29 -14.63
N PHE A 214 5.43 -13.15 -13.94
CA PHE A 214 4.45 -12.06 -13.95
C PHE A 214 5.13 -10.74 -14.23
N HIS A 215 4.68 -10.03 -15.27
CA HIS A 215 5.23 -8.77 -15.72
C HIS A 215 4.25 -7.64 -15.40
N PHE A 216 4.70 -6.68 -14.61
CA PHE A 216 3.86 -5.60 -14.09
C PHE A 216 4.10 -4.32 -14.88
N TYR A 217 2.99 -3.74 -15.34
CA TYR A 217 2.94 -2.52 -16.15
C TYR A 217 2.02 -1.49 -15.51
N ILE A 218 2.16 -0.24 -15.90
CA ILE A 218 1.27 0.87 -15.56
C ILE A 218 0.61 1.39 -16.84
N ASP A 219 -0.73 1.51 -16.83
CA ASP A 219 -1.52 1.99 -17.98
C ASP A 219 -1.89 3.47 -17.89
N GLN A 220 -1.76 4.08 -16.72
CA GLN A 220 -2.22 5.44 -16.47
C GLN A 220 -1.13 6.29 -15.83
N GLU A 221 -0.97 7.50 -16.39
CA GLU A 221 -0.10 8.51 -15.81
C GLU A 221 -0.82 9.26 -14.69
N HIS A 222 -0.33 9.15 -13.45
CA HIS A 222 -0.72 9.96 -12.31
C HIS A 222 0.37 9.97 -11.23
N HIS A 223 0.28 10.94 -10.33
CA HIS A 223 1.35 11.24 -9.35
C HIS A 223 1.71 10.07 -8.44
N PHE A 224 0.75 9.20 -8.08
CA PHE A 224 0.96 8.09 -7.14
C PHE A 224 1.06 6.71 -7.80
N LYS A 225 1.16 6.63 -9.13
CA LYS A 225 1.12 5.36 -9.89
C LYS A 225 2.11 4.30 -9.40
N TYR A 226 3.33 4.70 -9.03
CA TYR A 226 4.35 3.76 -8.53
C TYR A 226 4.08 3.35 -7.08
N ILE A 227 3.54 4.23 -6.24
CA ILE A 227 3.10 3.86 -4.89
C ILE A 227 1.96 2.85 -4.98
N ASP A 228 0.96 3.13 -5.82
CA ASP A 228 -0.18 2.24 -6.04
C ASP A 228 0.27 0.86 -6.57
N LEU A 229 1.24 0.83 -7.49
CA LEU A 229 1.82 -0.43 -7.95
C LEU A 229 2.59 -1.12 -6.81
N GLY A 230 3.35 -0.38 -6.00
CA GLY A 230 4.04 -0.93 -4.82
C GLY A 230 3.09 -1.63 -3.84
N ILE A 231 1.89 -1.07 -3.61
CA ILE A 231 0.83 -1.71 -2.83
C ILE A 231 0.39 -3.03 -3.49
N ALA A 232 0.14 -3.01 -4.80
CA ALA A 232 -0.26 -4.20 -5.55
C ALA A 232 0.81 -5.30 -5.51
N LEU A 233 2.10 -4.93 -5.63
CA LEU A 233 3.24 -5.85 -5.50
C LEU A 233 3.34 -6.44 -4.08
N CYS A 234 3.02 -5.67 -3.03
CA CYS A 234 2.96 -6.18 -1.65
C CYS A 234 1.88 -7.25 -1.51
N HIS A 235 0.68 -7.00 -2.00
CA HIS A 235 -0.42 -7.96 -1.98
C HIS A 235 -0.07 -9.25 -2.73
N PHE A 236 0.48 -9.12 -3.94
CA PHE A 236 0.94 -10.25 -4.73
C PHE A 236 1.98 -11.08 -3.98
N HIS A 237 3.07 -10.43 -3.56
CA HIS A 237 4.22 -11.11 -2.97
C HIS A 237 3.90 -11.78 -1.64
N LEU A 238 3.20 -11.09 -0.73
CA LEU A 238 2.80 -11.68 0.55
C LEU A 238 1.91 -12.91 0.34
N THR A 239 1.00 -12.89 -0.64
CA THR A 239 0.17 -14.05 -0.98
C THR A 239 1.01 -15.19 -1.57
N MET A 240 2.00 -14.89 -2.42
CA MET A 240 2.90 -15.88 -2.97
C MET A 240 3.74 -16.55 -1.87
N LEU A 241 4.27 -15.75 -0.92
CA LEU A 241 5.02 -16.26 0.24
C LEU A 241 4.15 -17.15 1.14
N GLU A 242 2.90 -16.74 1.42
CA GLU A 242 1.96 -17.55 2.21
C GLU A 242 1.68 -18.91 1.55
N LYS A 243 1.62 -18.95 0.22
CA LYS A 243 1.44 -20.18 -0.57
C LYS A 243 2.74 -20.95 -0.84
N VAL A 244 3.86 -20.50 -0.29
CA VAL A 244 5.18 -21.12 -0.47
C VAL A 244 5.62 -21.14 -1.96
N TYR A 245 5.21 -20.14 -2.73
CA TYR A 245 5.76 -19.91 -4.06
C TYR A 245 6.98 -19.00 -3.96
N ASP A 246 8.11 -19.50 -4.41
CA ASP A 246 9.39 -18.79 -4.42
C ASP A 246 9.62 -18.06 -5.75
N GLY A 247 10.18 -16.87 -5.66
CA GLY A 247 10.50 -16.01 -6.80
C GLY A 247 11.04 -14.67 -6.35
N THR A 248 11.53 -13.89 -7.31
CA THR A 248 12.15 -12.59 -7.05
C THR A 248 11.68 -11.52 -8.01
N PHE A 249 11.64 -10.28 -7.51
CA PHE A 249 11.39 -9.11 -8.36
C PHE A 249 12.67 -8.69 -9.08
N ASN A 250 12.60 -8.61 -10.40
CA ASN A 250 13.71 -8.24 -11.28
C ASN A 250 13.24 -7.30 -12.40
N VAL A 251 14.12 -6.45 -12.88
CA VAL A 251 13.90 -5.70 -14.12
C VAL A 251 14.25 -6.62 -15.28
N GLN A 252 13.25 -7.30 -15.81
CA GLN A 252 13.35 -8.21 -16.94
C GLN A 252 12.18 -7.96 -17.90
N ASN A 253 12.31 -6.89 -18.72
CA ASN A 253 11.27 -6.51 -19.65
C ASN A 253 11.13 -7.56 -20.77
N PRO A 254 9.93 -8.17 -20.94
CA PRO A 254 9.68 -9.12 -22.02
C PRO A 254 9.47 -8.44 -23.40
N TYR A 255 9.58 -7.10 -23.47
CA TYR A 255 9.42 -6.30 -24.68
C TYR A 255 8.12 -6.55 -25.46
N LEU A 256 7.01 -6.65 -24.73
CA LEU A 256 5.70 -6.80 -25.34
C LEU A 256 5.24 -5.53 -26.04
N GLU A 257 4.59 -5.69 -27.19
CA GLU A 257 3.97 -4.57 -27.90
C GLU A 257 2.80 -4.02 -27.09
N THR A 258 2.91 -2.78 -26.61
CA THR A 258 1.91 -2.15 -25.74
C THR A 258 2.19 -0.67 -25.56
N ASN A 259 1.13 0.10 -25.26
CA ASN A 259 1.25 1.48 -24.78
C ASN A 259 1.43 1.57 -23.26
N ASN A 260 1.35 0.44 -22.54
CA ASN A 260 1.56 0.41 -21.10
C ASN A 260 3.04 0.51 -20.76
N HIS A 261 3.36 1.19 -19.67
CA HIS A 261 4.74 1.35 -19.20
C HIS A 261 5.16 0.14 -18.37
N TYR A 262 6.15 -0.63 -18.83
CA TYR A 262 6.74 -1.72 -18.06
C TYR A 262 7.47 -1.18 -16.82
N VAL A 263 7.33 -1.88 -15.69
CA VAL A 263 7.98 -1.46 -14.44
C VAL A 263 8.89 -2.57 -13.88
N ILE A 264 8.35 -3.77 -13.66
CA ILE A 264 9.09 -4.84 -12.98
C ILE A 264 8.44 -6.21 -13.29
N SER A 265 9.23 -7.26 -13.15
CA SER A 265 8.74 -8.65 -13.25
C SER A 265 8.96 -9.39 -11.93
N TRP A 266 8.03 -10.24 -11.56
CA TRP A 266 8.25 -11.30 -10.60
C TRP A 266 8.60 -12.58 -11.37
N ILE A 267 9.81 -13.10 -11.13
CA ILE A 267 10.36 -14.28 -11.80
C ILE A 267 10.29 -15.46 -10.84
N SER A 268 9.59 -16.50 -11.23
CA SER A 268 9.45 -17.72 -10.44
C SER A 268 10.79 -18.45 -10.30
N ALA A 269 11.10 -18.95 -9.11
CA ALA A 269 12.23 -19.83 -8.90
C ALA A 269 12.00 -21.25 -9.45
N LYS A 270 10.75 -21.61 -9.77
CA LYS A 270 10.40 -22.88 -10.41
C LYS A 270 10.36 -22.68 -11.93
N ASN A 271 11.42 -23.11 -12.59
CA ASN A 271 11.42 -23.42 -14.03
C ASN A 271 10.87 -24.82 -14.26
#